data_140fc2f6a29885283f25ca27d0146f16
#
_entry.id   140fc2f6a29885283f25ca27d0146f16
#
_cell.length_a   1.000
_cell.length_b   1.000
_cell.length_c   1.000
_cell.angle_alpha   90.00
_cell.angle_beta   90.00
_cell.angle_gamma   90.00
#
_symmetry.space_group_name_H-M   'P 1'
#
loop_
_entity.id
_entity.type
_entity.pdbx_description
1 polymer ?
#
loop_
_entity_poly.entity_id
_entity_poly.type
_entity_poly.pdbx_seq_one_letter_code
_entity_poly.pdbx_strand_id
1 'polypeptide(L)'
;MQKDVCSEILRMKSLNPIPVIGVPASPYTRKILALLRYRRIPYIVEWGNARELIEKHNLEEPNPVLLPVMIFEIDGAKKAITDSTPIIHHLENEFSHRGVIPHDPKLAFLNYILEDFGDEWVTKYMFHYRWHFKEDINLSLIHI
;
A
#
# COMPACT_ATOMS: atom_id res chain seq x y z
N MET A 1 11.57 12.90 -12.30
CA MET A 1 10.66 11.84 -11.86
C MET A 1 10.32 11.92 -10.36
N GLN A 2 11.27 12.15 -9.45
CA GLN A 2 10.99 12.21 -7.99
C GLN A 2 10.22 13.45 -7.52
N LYS A 3 10.31 14.59 -8.24
CA LYS A 3 9.57 15.83 -7.90
C LYS A 3 8.05 15.73 -8.16
N ASP A 4 7.63 14.96 -9.15
CA ASP A 4 6.21 14.87 -9.53
C ASP A 4 5.40 14.05 -8.53
N VAL A 5 5.96 12.96 -8.00
CA VAL A 5 5.30 12.09 -7.01
C VAL A 5 5.04 12.87 -5.70
N CYS A 6 5.99 13.65 -5.23
CA CYS A 6 5.82 14.44 -4.00
C CYS A 6 4.73 15.51 -4.16
N SER A 7 4.62 16.14 -5.33
CA SER A 7 3.59 17.13 -5.62
C SER A 7 2.19 16.53 -5.78
N GLU A 8 2.09 15.28 -6.27
CA GLU A 8 0.81 14.56 -6.34
C GLU A 8 0.31 14.16 -4.95
N ILE A 9 1.19 13.65 -4.09
CA ILE A 9 0.84 13.29 -2.70
C ILE A 9 0.21 14.46 -1.94
N LEU A 10 0.70 15.68 -2.12
CA LEU A 10 0.18 16.88 -1.47
C LEU A 10 -1.23 17.28 -1.96
N ARG A 11 -1.68 16.78 -3.10
CA ARG A 11 -2.99 17.08 -3.70
C ARG A 11 -3.97 15.90 -3.61
N MET A 12 -3.52 14.77 -3.04
CA MET A 12 -4.36 13.61 -2.86
C MET A 12 -5.43 13.88 -1.80
N LYS A 13 -6.63 13.39 -2.06
CA LYS A 13 -7.75 13.38 -1.13
C LYS A 13 -8.33 11.98 -1.03
N SER A 14 -8.52 11.52 0.18
CA SER A 14 -9.11 10.21 0.42
C SER A 14 -10.59 10.18 0.07
N LEU A 15 -11.03 9.15 -0.62
CA LEU A 15 -12.42 8.83 -0.78
C LEU A 15 -12.96 8.24 0.53
N ASN A 16 -14.26 8.32 0.76
CA ASN A 16 -14.88 7.77 1.97
C ASN A 16 -16.07 6.86 1.61
N PRO A 17 -15.95 5.54 1.72
CA PRO A 17 -14.75 4.77 2.13
C PRO A 17 -13.65 4.74 1.04
N ILE A 18 -12.39 4.50 1.45
CA ILE A 18 -11.26 4.41 0.53
C ILE A 18 -11.30 3.04 -0.18
N PRO A 19 -11.32 2.98 -1.52
CA PRO A 19 -11.21 1.73 -2.24
C PRO A 19 -9.76 1.21 -2.21
N VAL A 20 -9.61 -0.06 -1.88
CA VAL A 20 -8.33 -0.78 -1.81
C VAL A 20 -8.42 -2.03 -2.69
N ILE A 21 -7.54 -2.14 -3.67
CA ILE A 21 -7.38 -3.33 -4.49
C ILE A 21 -6.18 -4.12 -3.96
N GLY A 22 -6.35 -5.41 -3.75
CA GLY A 22 -5.28 -6.23 -3.21
C GLY A 22 -5.50 -7.73 -3.39
N VAL A 23 -4.52 -8.51 -2.94
CA VAL A 23 -4.63 -9.97 -2.84
C VAL A 23 -4.34 -10.42 -1.42
N PRO A 24 -5.01 -11.49 -0.92
CA PRO A 24 -4.86 -11.96 0.46
C PRO A 24 -3.43 -12.35 0.83
N ALA A 25 -2.65 -12.84 -0.13
CA ALA A 25 -1.27 -13.29 0.06
C ALA A 25 -0.22 -12.16 0.02
N SER A 26 -0.60 -10.93 -0.35
CA SER A 26 0.32 -9.79 -0.39
C SER A 26 0.61 -9.25 1.03
N PRO A 27 1.86 -9.24 1.50
CA PRO A 27 2.21 -8.65 2.79
C PRO A 27 1.93 -7.15 2.84
N TYR A 28 2.15 -6.44 1.74
CA TYR A 28 1.88 -5.01 1.65
C TYR A 28 0.39 -4.68 1.67
N THR A 29 -0.46 -5.51 1.05
CA THR A 29 -1.92 -5.40 1.21
C THR A 29 -2.29 -5.57 2.69
N ARG A 30 -1.74 -6.58 3.37
CA ARG A 30 -1.99 -6.82 4.80
C ARG A 30 -1.49 -5.66 5.67
N LYS A 31 -0.33 -5.08 5.36
CA LYS A 31 0.24 -3.89 6.03
C LYS A 31 -0.75 -2.71 5.98
N ILE A 32 -1.21 -2.34 4.79
CA ILE A 32 -2.15 -1.22 4.63
C ILE A 32 -3.50 -1.51 5.30
N LEU A 33 -4.06 -2.71 5.16
CA LEU A 33 -5.32 -3.05 5.83
C LEU A 33 -5.21 -3.04 7.36
N ALA A 34 -4.07 -3.45 7.92
CA ALA A 34 -3.81 -3.36 9.35
C ALA A 34 -3.74 -1.91 9.82
N LEU A 35 -3.06 -1.04 9.07
CA LEU A 35 -2.98 0.39 9.34
C LEU A 35 -4.36 1.06 9.31
N LEU A 36 -5.16 0.83 8.24
CA LEU A 36 -6.49 1.40 8.11
C LEU A 36 -7.42 0.98 9.26
N ARG A 37 -7.37 -0.30 9.68
CA ARG A 37 -8.10 -0.81 10.85
C ARG A 37 -7.65 -0.15 12.15
N TYR A 38 -6.33 -0.10 12.39
CA TYR A 38 -5.77 0.54 13.58
C TYR A 38 -6.20 2.00 13.67
N ARG A 39 -6.11 2.73 12.56
CA ARG A 39 -6.47 4.15 12.49
C ARG A 39 -7.98 4.40 12.40
N ARG A 40 -8.80 3.34 12.23
CA ARG A 40 -10.26 3.43 12.04
C ARG A 40 -10.65 4.29 10.84
N ILE A 41 -9.86 4.21 9.77
CA ILE A 41 -10.16 4.87 8.50
C ILE A 41 -11.08 3.95 7.70
N PRO A 42 -12.26 4.41 7.23
CA PRO A 42 -13.18 3.59 6.45
C PRO A 42 -12.58 3.19 5.09
N TYR A 43 -12.70 1.92 4.73
CA TYR A 43 -12.21 1.40 3.47
C TYR A 43 -13.09 0.25 2.95
N ILE A 44 -13.03 0.00 1.64
CA ILE A 44 -13.63 -1.18 0.98
C ILE A 44 -12.52 -1.90 0.24
N VAL A 45 -12.44 -3.25 0.37
CA VAL A 45 -11.44 -4.06 -0.33
C VAL A 45 -12.10 -4.79 -1.50
N GLU A 46 -11.48 -4.65 -2.67
CA GLU A 46 -11.71 -5.51 -3.82
C GLU A 46 -10.53 -6.47 -3.97
N TRP A 47 -10.84 -7.76 -3.86
CA TRP A 47 -9.85 -8.83 -3.99
C TRP A 47 -9.76 -9.32 -5.42
N GLY A 48 -8.56 -9.37 -6.00
CA GLY A 48 -8.37 -9.89 -7.34
C GLY A 48 -7.13 -9.35 -8.05
N ASN A 49 -7.08 -9.59 -9.36
CA ASN A 49 -6.01 -9.08 -10.21
C ASN A 49 -6.06 -7.54 -10.25
N ALA A 50 -4.96 -6.90 -9.90
CA ALA A 50 -4.91 -5.44 -9.81
C ALA A 50 -5.19 -4.77 -11.17
N ARG A 51 -4.64 -5.30 -12.27
CA ARG A 51 -4.83 -4.71 -13.60
C ARG A 51 -6.27 -4.77 -14.07
N GLU A 52 -6.91 -5.92 -13.92
CA GLU A 52 -8.33 -6.10 -14.26
C GLU A 52 -9.25 -5.19 -13.44
N LEU A 53 -8.95 -5.01 -12.15
CA LEU A 53 -9.75 -4.15 -11.28
C LEU A 53 -9.50 -2.66 -11.58
N ILE A 54 -8.27 -2.25 -11.92
CA ILE A 54 -7.96 -0.88 -12.34
C ILE A 54 -8.71 -0.55 -13.64
N GLU A 55 -8.68 -1.45 -14.63
CA GLU A 55 -9.42 -1.32 -15.88
C GLU A 55 -10.94 -1.23 -15.64
N LYS A 56 -11.49 -2.10 -14.80
CA LYS A 56 -12.91 -2.07 -14.39
C LYS A 56 -13.32 -0.72 -13.81
N HIS A 57 -12.43 -0.05 -13.10
CA HIS A 57 -12.65 1.30 -12.57
C HIS A 57 -12.38 2.43 -13.57
N ASN A 58 -12.01 2.10 -14.82
CA ASN A 58 -11.59 3.05 -15.86
C ASN A 58 -10.47 3.99 -15.39
N LEU A 59 -9.47 3.45 -14.71
CA LEU A 59 -8.33 4.19 -14.20
C LEU A 59 -7.07 3.89 -15.01
N GLU A 60 -6.17 4.87 -15.08
CA GLU A 60 -4.84 4.68 -15.64
C GLU A 60 -4.01 3.75 -14.75
N GLU A 61 -3.30 2.80 -15.37
CA GLU A 61 -2.40 1.91 -14.64
C GLU A 61 -1.19 2.68 -14.10
N PRO A 62 -0.90 2.57 -12.80
CA PRO A 62 0.35 3.08 -12.26
C PRO A 62 1.55 2.28 -12.78
N ASN A 63 2.71 2.91 -12.89
CA ASN A 63 3.92 2.24 -13.33
C ASN A 63 5.03 2.37 -12.27
N PRO A 64 5.41 1.25 -11.60
CA PRO A 64 4.88 -0.12 -11.73
C PRO A 64 3.53 -0.32 -11.06
N VAL A 65 2.79 -1.37 -11.46
CA VAL A 65 1.61 -1.84 -10.73
C VAL A 65 2.06 -2.69 -9.55
N LEU A 66 2.01 -2.11 -8.35
CA LEU A 66 2.33 -2.76 -7.09
C LEU A 66 1.06 -2.95 -6.24
N LEU A 67 1.09 -3.86 -5.28
CA LEU A 67 0.00 -4.09 -4.33
C LEU A 67 0.34 -3.53 -2.93
N PRO A 68 -0.65 -2.97 -2.23
CA PRO A 68 -2.00 -2.70 -2.70
C PRO A 68 -2.08 -1.53 -3.66
N VAL A 69 -3.16 -1.46 -4.45
CA VAL A 69 -3.55 -0.24 -5.15
C VAL A 69 -4.63 0.44 -4.34
N MET A 70 -4.49 1.73 -4.09
CA MET A 70 -5.54 2.54 -3.45
C MET A 70 -6.01 3.62 -4.42
N ILE A 71 -7.32 3.92 -4.37
CA ILE A 71 -7.91 4.92 -5.27
C ILE A 71 -8.13 6.21 -4.48
N PHE A 72 -7.51 7.28 -4.95
CA PHE A 72 -7.63 8.62 -4.40
C PHE A 72 -8.19 9.60 -5.43
N GLU A 73 -8.67 10.73 -4.96
CA GLU A 73 -9.00 11.87 -5.82
C GLU A 73 -7.81 12.82 -5.87
N ILE A 74 -7.36 13.17 -7.08
CA ILE A 74 -6.27 14.13 -7.32
C ILE A 74 -6.76 15.11 -8.38
N ASP A 75 -6.85 16.40 -8.02
CA ASP A 75 -7.35 17.47 -8.91
C ASP A 75 -8.75 17.16 -9.48
N GLY A 76 -9.64 16.57 -8.68
CA GLY A 76 -11.00 16.22 -9.07
C GLY A 76 -11.15 14.95 -9.92
N ALA A 77 -10.05 14.23 -10.20
CA ALA A 77 -10.06 12.97 -10.92
C ALA A 77 -9.63 11.81 -10.02
N LYS A 78 -10.24 10.64 -10.20
CA LYS A 78 -9.81 9.42 -9.50
C LYS A 78 -8.53 8.89 -10.12
N LYS A 79 -7.55 8.55 -9.28
CA LYS A 79 -6.28 7.93 -9.69
C LYS A 79 -5.97 6.70 -8.85
N ALA A 80 -5.38 5.70 -9.48
CA ALA A 80 -4.84 4.51 -8.84
C ALA A 80 -3.42 4.82 -8.34
N ILE A 81 -3.19 4.71 -7.02
CA ILE A 81 -1.91 4.96 -6.37
C ILE A 81 -1.39 3.66 -5.78
N THR A 82 -0.11 3.41 -6.01
CA THR A 82 0.61 2.25 -5.47
C THR A 82 1.73 2.70 -4.54
N ASP A 83 2.42 1.73 -3.93
CA ASP A 83 3.47 1.93 -2.94
C ASP A 83 2.94 2.32 -1.56
N SER A 84 3.17 1.41 -0.59
CA SER A 84 2.63 1.56 0.77
C SER A 84 3.23 2.75 1.53
N THR A 85 4.50 3.06 1.33
CA THR A 85 5.20 4.11 2.09
C THR A 85 4.66 5.52 1.81
N PRO A 86 4.57 6.00 0.55
CA PRO A 86 3.96 7.30 0.27
C PRO A 86 2.47 7.35 0.63
N ILE A 87 1.73 6.23 0.49
CA ILE A 87 0.33 6.15 0.93
C ILE A 87 0.22 6.36 2.45
N ILE A 88 1.08 5.73 3.25
CA ILE A 88 1.09 5.91 4.72
C ILE A 88 1.36 7.37 5.08
N HIS A 89 2.36 7.99 4.46
CA HIS A 89 2.66 9.41 4.69
C HIS A 89 1.50 10.33 4.31
N HIS A 90 0.80 10.05 3.21
CA HIS A 90 -0.40 10.80 2.85
C HIS A 90 -1.48 10.68 3.93
N LEU A 91 -1.79 9.45 4.36
CA LEU A 91 -2.78 9.19 5.40
C LEU A 91 -2.40 9.83 6.75
N GLU A 92 -1.10 9.89 7.10
CA GLU A 92 -0.63 10.60 8.30
C GLU A 92 -0.92 12.11 8.23
N ASN A 93 -0.76 12.71 7.07
CA ASN A 93 -1.02 14.14 6.87
C ASN A 93 -2.51 14.47 6.82
N GLU A 94 -3.33 13.59 6.24
CA GLU A 94 -4.77 13.84 6.08
C GLU A 94 -5.58 13.54 7.36
N PHE A 95 -5.21 12.48 8.08
CA PHE A 95 -5.94 12.06 9.29
C PHE A 95 -5.10 12.30 10.54
N SER A 96 -5.56 13.18 11.42
CA SER A 96 -4.83 13.56 12.64
C SER A 96 -4.91 12.54 13.79
N HIS A 97 -5.84 11.56 13.71
CA HIS A 97 -6.06 10.62 14.81
C HIS A 97 -5.29 9.31 14.61
N ARG A 98 -4.85 8.71 15.71
CA ARG A 98 -4.18 7.41 15.77
C ARG A 98 -3.01 7.26 14.78
N GLY A 99 -2.17 8.30 14.68
CA GLY A 99 -0.97 8.29 13.85
C GLY A 99 -0.05 7.11 14.19
N VAL A 100 0.67 6.61 13.20
CA VAL A 100 1.63 5.49 13.34
C VAL A 100 3.08 5.96 13.27
N ILE A 101 3.31 7.18 12.80
CA ILE A 101 4.65 7.78 12.79
C ILE A 101 4.84 8.57 14.09
N PRO A 102 5.83 8.22 14.92
CA PRO A 102 6.09 8.93 16.17
C PRO A 102 6.46 10.40 15.95
N HIS A 103 6.02 11.29 16.88
CA HIS A 103 6.41 12.71 16.84
C HIS A 103 7.85 12.95 17.33
N ASP A 104 8.37 12.09 18.20
CA ASP A 104 9.77 12.17 18.64
C ASP A 104 10.71 11.83 17.48
N PRO A 105 11.67 12.70 17.10
CA PRO A 105 12.52 12.48 15.93
C PRO A 105 13.38 11.20 16.00
N LYS A 106 13.79 10.77 17.19
CA LYS A 106 14.59 9.56 17.37
C LYS A 106 13.73 8.31 17.16
N LEU A 107 12.52 8.33 17.70
CA LEU A 107 11.56 7.25 17.50
C LEU A 107 11.06 7.21 16.05
N ALA A 108 10.84 8.37 15.41
CA ALA A 108 10.50 8.45 13.99
C ALA A 108 11.60 7.85 13.10
N PHE A 109 12.87 8.12 13.42
CA PHE A 109 14.00 7.54 12.71
C PHE A 109 14.09 6.02 12.90
N LEU A 110 13.90 5.52 14.13
CA LEU A 110 13.83 4.08 14.37
C LEU A 110 12.66 3.42 13.65
N ASN A 111 11.49 4.07 13.63
CA ASN A 111 10.32 3.61 12.89
C ASN A 111 10.62 3.52 11.39
N TYR A 112 11.27 4.53 10.82
CA TYR A 112 11.69 4.54 9.41
C TYR A 112 12.63 3.36 9.10
N ILE A 113 13.67 3.13 9.92
CA ILE A 113 14.61 2.01 9.70
C ILE A 113 13.90 0.66 9.81
N LEU A 114 12.98 0.49 10.77
CA LEU A 114 12.24 -0.76 10.92
C LEU A 114 11.26 -1.01 9.77
N GLU A 115 10.65 0.04 9.25
CA GLU A 115 9.77 -0.02 8.10
C GLU A 115 10.57 -0.40 6.84
N ASP A 116 11.67 0.28 6.57
CA ASP A 116 12.58 -0.02 5.46
C ASP A 116 13.13 -1.45 5.55
N PHE A 117 13.56 -1.88 6.74
CA PHE A 117 14.00 -3.25 6.97
C PHE A 117 12.90 -4.27 6.67
N GLY A 118 11.67 -4.00 7.12
CA GLY A 118 10.51 -4.87 6.86
C GLY A 118 10.17 -4.97 5.38
N ASP A 119 10.16 -3.85 4.69
CA ASP A 119 9.74 -3.78 3.29
C ASP A 119 10.83 -4.26 2.32
N GLU A 120 12.10 -3.92 2.55
CA GLU A 120 13.17 -4.19 1.60
C GLU A 120 13.98 -5.47 1.91
N TRP A 121 14.16 -5.81 3.19
CA TRP A 121 15.00 -6.94 3.59
C TRP A 121 14.21 -8.19 3.94
N VAL A 122 13.21 -8.07 4.80
CA VAL A 122 12.38 -9.22 5.21
C VAL A 122 11.61 -9.79 4.02
N THR A 123 11.20 -8.94 3.09
CA THR A 123 10.56 -9.35 1.83
C THR A 123 11.45 -10.29 1.01
N LYS A 124 12.78 -10.08 0.98
CA LYS A 124 13.72 -10.98 0.28
C LYS A 124 13.71 -12.38 0.90
N TYR A 125 13.65 -12.46 2.25
CA TYR A 125 13.52 -13.75 2.94
C TYR A 125 12.18 -14.44 2.62
N MET A 126 11.09 -13.67 2.63
CA MET A 126 9.77 -14.19 2.24
C MET A 126 9.79 -14.74 0.81
N PHE A 127 10.39 -14.02 -0.16
CA PHE A 127 10.52 -14.51 -1.53
C PHE A 127 11.37 -15.77 -1.61
N HIS A 128 12.47 -15.84 -0.87
CA HIS A 128 13.31 -17.04 -0.82
C HIS A 128 12.49 -18.26 -0.35
N TYR A 129 11.84 -18.17 0.80
CA TYR A 129 11.07 -19.29 1.33
C TYR A 129 9.82 -19.63 0.52
N ARG A 130 9.24 -18.71 -0.18
CA ARG A 130 8.05 -18.92 -1.01
C ARG A 130 8.39 -19.53 -2.38
N TRP A 131 9.53 -19.16 -2.97
CA TRP A 131 9.82 -19.45 -4.38
C TRP A 131 11.11 -20.27 -4.61
N HIS A 132 11.80 -20.72 -3.58
CA HIS A 132 13.01 -21.52 -3.71
C HIS A 132 12.72 -23.03 -3.66
N PHE A 133 11.89 -23.47 -2.74
CA PHE A 133 11.56 -24.88 -2.54
C PHE A 133 10.32 -25.27 -3.32
N LYS A 134 10.37 -26.43 -4.01
CA LYS A 134 9.29 -26.88 -4.90
C LYS A 134 7.94 -27.05 -4.19
N GLU A 135 7.97 -27.55 -2.97
CA GLU A 135 6.79 -27.75 -2.12
C GLU A 135 6.13 -26.41 -1.78
N ASP A 136 6.93 -25.42 -1.43
CA ASP A 136 6.45 -24.08 -1.08
C ASP A 136 5.90 -23.33 -2.30
N ILE A 137 6.53 -23.51 -3.48
CA ILE A 137 6.02 -22.95 -4.75
C ILE A 137 4.62 -23.49 -5.02
N ASN A 138 4.42 -24.80 -4.91
CA ASN A 138 3.13 -25.43 -5.16
C ASN A 138 2.06 -24.91 -4.19
N LEU A 139 2.37 -24.78 -2.90
CA LEU A 139 1.46 -24.20 -1.91
C LEU A 139 1.16 -22.73 -2.19
N SER A 140 2.14 -21.93 -2.62
CA SER A 140 1.95 -20.52 -2.94
C SER A 140 1.03 -20.33 -4.14
N LEU A 141 1.15 -21.15 -5.18
CA LEU A 141 0.31 -21.07 -6.39
C LEU A 141 -1.16 -21.41 -6.12
N ILE A 142 -1.48 -22.13 -5.05
CA ILE A 142 -2.87 -22.43 -4.65
C ILE A 142 -3.54 -21.19 -4.01
N HIS A 143 -2.76 -20.25 -3.47
CA HIS A 143 -3.26 -19.12 -2.66
C HIS A 143 -3.10 -17.76 -3.33
N ILE A 144 -2.58 -17.71 -4.55
CA ILE A 144 -2.48 -16.51 -5.38
C ILE A 144 -3.53 -16.57 -6.49
#